data_d25d9b755602fc96ede97e1e1d6fe130
#
_entry.id   d25d9b755602fc96ede97e1e1d6fe130
#
_cell.length_a   1.000
_cell.length_b   1.000
_cell.length_c   1.000
_cell.angle_alpha   90.00
_cell.angle_beta   90.00
_cell.angle_gamma   90.00
#
_symmetry.space_group_name_H-M   'P 1'
#
loop_
_entity.id
_entity.type
_entity.pdbx_description
1 polymer ?
#
loop_
_entity_poly.entity_id
_entity_poly.type
_entity_poly.pdbx_seq_one_letter_code
_entity_poly.pdbx_strand_id
1 'polypeptide(L)'
;MALLVLVAALGGGCQTVEDHSLTYKLWDKGNISFCQPAPNLELALFKVPADKDILVEYNALSDQTVKVSRLAYFMAASEARIAQGKAPHFIKPGQFPTLQPIPQAVSANEYVLVSTNGKSFTLFQPNRPPEYHDLPLYQDDHWSATRVALTPFAVTGDAVMVGTCAGVIAVWMLCENGTSIRP
;
A
#
# COMPACT_ATOMS: atom_id res chain seq x y z
N MET A 1 -34.91 5.30 35.41
CA MET A 1 -33.80 6.15 34.95
C MET A 1 -32.59 5.40 34.45
N ALA A 2 -32.23 4.22 35.00
CA ALA A 2 -31.03 3.43 34.57
C ALA A 2 -31.04 3.01 33.10
N LEU A 3 -32.20 2.68 32.53
CA LEU A 3 -32.33 2.24 31.11
C LEU A 3 -32.00 3.35 30.11
N LEU A 4 -32.34 4.59 30.43
CA LEU A 4 -32.10 5.75 29.57
C LEU A 4 -30.60 6.13 29.51
N VAL A 5 -29.87 5.91 30.59
CA VAL A 5 -28.42 6.16 30.66
C VAL A 5 -27.66 5.08 29.84
N LEU A 6 -28.14 3.83 29.85
CA LEU A 6 -27.56 2.75 29.07
C LEU A 6 -27.71 2.98 27.56
N VAL A 7 -28.87 3.47 27.11
CA VAL A 7 -29.13 3.80 25.70
C VAL A 7 -28.31 5.02 25.26
N ALA A 8 -28.09 6.01 26.12
CA ALA A 8 -27.24 7.16 25.81
C ALA A 8 -25.76 6.77 25.73
N ALA A 9 -25.29 5.83 26.57
CA ALA A 9 -23.92 5.30 26.51
C ALA A 9 -23.65 4.46 25.24
N LEU A 10 -24.67 3.75 24.75
CA LEU A 10 -24.57 2.99 23.49
C LEU A 10 -24.70 3.87 22.24
N GLY A 11 -25.45 4.98 22.33
CA GLY A 11 -25.64 5.91 21.21
C GLY A 11 -24.48 6.88 20.97
N GLY A 12 -23.73 7.24 22.02
CA GLY A 12 -22.53 8.09 21.92
C GLY A 12 -21.25 7.33 21.60
N GLY A 13 -21.30 5.99 21.61
CA GLY A 13 -20.12 5.13 21.55
C GLY A 13 -19.54 4.85 20.17
N CYS A 14 -20.26 5.13 19.08
CA CYS A 14 -19.77 4.73 17.76
C CYS A 14 -18.54 5.54 17.33
N GLN A 15 -18.47 6.83 17.55
CA GLN A 15 -17.30 7.64 17.18
C GLN A 15 -16.10 7.38 18.10
N THR A 16 -16.32 7.19 19.40
CA THR A 16 -15.24 6.89 20.35
C THR A 16 -14.66 5.50 20.18
N VAL A 17 -15.44 4.52 19.70
CA VAL A 17 -14.93 3.17 19.41
C VAL A 17 -14.02 3.17 18.19
N GLU A 18 -14.33 3.92 17.14
CA GLU A 18 -13.48 4.05 15.95
C GLU A 18 -12.11 4.65 16.30
N ASP A 19 -12.08 5.70 17.11
CA ASP A 19 -10.83 6.39 17.48
C ASP A 19 -9.92 5.55 18.38
N HIS A 20 -10.45 4.58 19.13
CA HIS A 20 -9.69 3.78 20.09
C HIS A 20 -9.53 2.31 19.72
N SER A 21 -10.30 1.81 18.75
CA SER A 21 -10.18 0.41 18.31
C SER A 21 -8.84 0.15 17.62
N LEU A 22 -8.10 -0.84 18.13
CA LEU A 22 -6.85 -1.30 17.54
C LEU A 22 -7.10 -1.99 16.20
N THR A 23 -8.22 -2.72 16.09
CA THR A 23 -8.63 -3.40 14.85
C THR A 23 -8.97 -2.36 13.79
N TYR A 24 -9.72 -1.31 14.12
CA TYR A 24 -10.03 -0.23 13.19
C TYR A 24 -8.76 0.43 12.67
N LYS A 25 -7.87 0.86 13.56
CA LYS A 25 -6.58 1.48 13.19
C LYS A 25 -5.70 0.58 12.35
N LEU A 26 -5.71 -0.72 12.61
CA LEU A 26 -4.95 -1.70 11.82
C LEU A 26 -5.48 -1.84 10.40
N TRP A 27 -6.82 -1.74 10.21
CA TRP A 27 -7.48 -1.92 8.92
C TRP A 27 -7.93 -0.61 8.26
N ASP A 28 -7.63 0.53 8.87
CA ASP A 28 -7.94 1.82 8.27
C ASP A 28 -7.29 1.94 6.89
N LYS A 29 -8.09 2.31 5.90
CA LYS A 29 -7.67 2.50 4.51
C LYS A 29 -6.62 3.60 4.35
N GLY A 30 -6.52 4.53 5.31
CA GLY A 30 -5.48 5.55 5.36
C GLY A 30 -4.05 4.98 5.43
N ASN A 31 -3.90 3.69 5.78
CA ASN A 31 -2.61 3.00 5.81
C ASN A 31 -2.30 2.20 4.52
N ILE A 32 -3.05 2.40 3.45
CA ILE A 32 -2.75 1.81 2.14
C ILE A 32 -1.83 2.76 1.40
N SER A 33 -0.60 2.34 1.18
CA SER A 33 0.37 3.09 0.39
C SER A 33 0.19 2.80 -1.10
N PHE A 34 0.03 3.85 -1.88
CA PHE A 34 0.10 3.75 -3.33
C PHE A 34 1.49 4.13 -3.81
N CYS A 35 2.04 3.33 -4.70
CA CYS A 35 3.30 3.60 -5.36
C CYS A 35 3.04 4.06 -6.79
N GLN A 36 3.65 5.15 -7.17
CA GLN A 36 3.57 5.76 -8.51
C GLN A 36 4.96 6.15 -9.00
N PRO A 37 5.14 6.35 -10.32
CA PRO A 37 6.37 6.89 -10.84
C PRO A 37 6.71 8.24 -10.18
N ALA A 38 7.96 8.40 -9.75
CA ALA A 38 8.41 9.64 -9.12
C ALA A 38 8.53 10.78 -10.16
N PRO A 39 8.38 12.05 -9.76
CA PRO A 39 8.63 13.19 -10.65
C PRO A 39 10.04 13.18 -11.27
N ASN A 40 11.05 12.76 -10.50
CA ASN A 40 12.38 12.44 -11.00
C ASN A 40 12.45 10.96 -11.35
N LEU A 41 11.93 10.61 -12.52
CA LEU A 41 11.71 9.23 -12.94
C LEU A 41 13.00 8.43 -13.10
N GLU A 42 14.06 9.06 -13.65
CA GLU A 42 15.35 8.40 -14.00
C GLU A 42 15.15 7.04 -14.68
N LEU A 43 14.25 7.00 -15.67
CA LEU A 43 13.95 5.77 -16.40
C LEU A 43 15.20 5.25 -17.11
N ALA A 44 15.47 3.97 -16.95
CA ALA A 44 16.49 3.24 -17.70
C ALA A 44 15.93 1.91 -18.19
N LEU A 45 16.12 1.60 -19.47
CA LEU A 45 15.73 0.33 -20.06
C LEU A 45 16.99 -0.42 -20.50
N PHE A 46 16.97 -1.75 -20.30
CA PHE A 46 18.09 -2.60 -20.67
C PHE A 46 17.58 -3.82 -21.41
N LYS A 47 18.28 -4.20 -22.48
CA LYS A 47 18.02 -5.46 -23.19
C LYS A 47 18.56 -6.65 -22.42
N VAL A 48 17.74 -7.68 -22.32
CA VAL A 48 18.13 -8.98 -21.76
C VAL A 48 18.30 -10.00 -22.92
N PRO A 49 19.51 -10.29 -23.35
CA PRO A 49 19.75 -11.10 -24.54
C PRO A 49 19.19 -12.52 -24.44
N ALA A 50 19.20 -13.10 -23.25
CA ALA A 50 18.79 -14.49 -23.00
C ALA A 50 17.28 -14.69 -23.15
N ASP A 51 16.47 -13.74 -22.65
CA ASP A 51 15.02 -13.92 -22.49
C ASP A 51 14.19 -13.08 -23.49
N LYS A 52 14.86 -12.29 -24.35
CA LYS A 52 14.22 -11.30 -25.24
C LYS A 52 13.28 -10.33 -24.50
N ASP A 53 13.45 -10.20 -23.20
CA ASP A 53 12.69 -9.29 -22.35
C ASP A 53 13.47 -7.97 -22.15
N ILE A 54 12.81 -6.97 -21.65
CA ILE A 54 13.38 -5.68 -21.32
C ILE A 54 13.31 -5.47 -19.82
N LEU A 55 14.47 -5.20 -19.21
CA LEU A 55 14.55 -4.76 -17.84
C LEU A 55 14.26 -3.27 -17.78
N VAL A 56 13.26 -2.89 -17.01
CA VAL A 56 12.86 -1.51 -16.77
C VAL A 56 13.28 -1.12 -15.36
N GLU A 57 14.08 -0.08 -15.23
CA GLU A 57 14.45 0.54 -13.96
C GLU A 57 13.94 1.97 -13.89
N TYR A 58 13.34 2.35 -12.79
CA TYR A 58 12.80 3.70 -12.58
C TYR A 58 12.71 4.05 -11.10
N ASN A 59 12.56 5.34 -10.81
CA ASN A 59 12.27 5.81 -9.47
C ASN A 59 10.76 5.83 -9.23
N ALA A 60 10.32 5.19 -8.15
CA ALA A 60 8.94 5.22 -7.68
C ALA A 60 8.82 6.00 -6.38
N LEU A 61 7.70 6.68 -6.21
CA LEU A 61 7.35 7.46 -5.02
C LEU A 61 6.18 6.76 -4.30
N SER A 62 6.37 6.50 -3.01
CA SER A 62 5.28 6.10 -2.12
C SER A 62 4.57 7.36 -1.59
N ASP A 63 3.24 7.42 -1.71
CA ASP A 63 2.43 8.56 -1.29
C ASP A 63 2.44 8.79 0.23
N GLN A 64 2.50 7.72 1.03
CA GLN A 64 2.51 7.84 2.48
C GLN A 64 3.85 8.26 3.07
N THR A 65 4.93 7.69 2.58
CA THR A 65 6.26 7.93 3.15
C THR A 65 7.02 9.04 2.46
N VAL A 66 6.50 9.53 1.31
CA VAL A 66 7.20 10.47 0.42
C VAL A 66 8.61 9.97 0.07
N LYS A 67 8.83 8.66 0.20
CA LYS A 67 10.12 8.02 -0.06
C LYS A 67 10.23 7.65 -1.52
N VAL A 68 11.29 8.10 -2.15
CA VAL A 68 11.67 7.66 -3.50
C VAL A 68 12.51 6.39 -3.38
N SER A 69 12.13 5.37 -4.15
CA SER A 69 12.85 4.09 -4.21
C SER A 69 13.14 3.73 -5.65
N ARG A 70 14.37 3.28 -5.93
CA ARG A 70 14.74 2.72 -7.23
C ARG A 70 14.17 1.32 -7.36
N LEU A 71 13.38 1.06 -8.40
CA LEU A 71 12.73 -0.22 -8.67
C LEU A 71 13.17 -0.76 -10.01
N ALA A 72 13.16 -2.09 -10.14
CA ALA A 72 13.46 -2.79 -11.39
C ALA A 72 12.52 -3.97 -11.59
N TYR A 73 12.07 -4.20 -12.83
CA TYR A 73 11.24 -5.34 -13.19
C TYR A 73 11.43 -5.74 -14.66
N PHE A 74 11.15 -6.98 -14.98
CA PHE A 74 11.09 -7.46 -16.36
C PHE A 74 9.74 -7.15 -16.98
N MET A 75 9.74 -6.46 -18.13
CA MET A 75 8.55 -5.90 -18.75
C MET A 75 7.56 -6.99 -19.17
N ALA A 76 7.99 -7.94 -20.04
CA ALA A 76 7.11 -9.00 -20.52
C ALA A 76 6.62 -9.93 -19.41
N ALA A 77 7.49 -10.29 -18.46
CA ALA A 77 7.14 -11.12 -17.32
C ALA A 77 6.13 -10.46 -16.36
N SER A 78 6.04 -9.12 -16.37
CA SER A 78 5.18 -8.35 -15.47
C SER A 78 3.92 -7.81 -16.12
N GLU A 79 3.79 -7.85 -17.45
CA GLU A 79 2.71 -7.23 -18.22
C GLU A 79 1.31 -7.61 -17.71
N ALA A 80 1.05 -8.91 -17.53
CA ALA A 80 -0.23 -9.39 -17.06
C ALA A 80 -0.59 -8.90 -15.63
N ARG A 81 0.40 -8.67 -14.79
CA ARG A 81 0.20 -8.14 -13.42
C ARG A 81 -0.09 -6.65 -13.46
N ILE A 82 0.67 -5.91 -14.27
CA ILE A 82 0.50 -4.46 -14.44
C ILE A 82 -0.90 -4.16 -15.01
N ALA A 83 -1.36 -4.93 -16.00
CA ALA A 83 -2.69 -4.82 -16.56
C ALA A 83 -3.81 -5.07 -15.54
N GLN A 84 -3.53 -5.82 -14.47
CA GLN A 84 -4.45 -6.06 -13.35
C GLN A 84 -4.30 -5.03 -12.21
N GLY A 85 -3.50 -3.99 -12.37
CA GLY A 85 -3.21 -3.01 -11.32
C GLY A 85 -2.41 -3.57 -10.14
N LYS A 86 -1.73 -4.72 -10.34
CA LYS A 86 -0.89 -5.36 -9.33
C LYS A 86 0.56 -4.94 -9.47
N ALA A 87 1.29 -4.99 -8.36
CA ALA A 87 2.73 -4.79 -8.36
C ALA A 87 3.43 -5.78 -9.30
N PRO A 88 4.36 -5.34 -10.16
CA PRO A 88 5.22 -6.23 -10.92
C PRO A 88 6.09 -7.09 -9.99
N HIS A 89 6.74 -8.10 -10.55
CA HIS A 89 7.77 -8.82 -9.80
C HIS A 89 9.05 -7.98 -9.79
N PHE A 90 9.22 -7.21 -8.71
CA PHE A 90 10.41 -6.41 -8.55
C PHE A 90 11.64 -7.26 -8.25
N ILE A 91 12.74 -6.86 -8.86
CA ILE A 91 14.08 -7.39 -8.64
C ILE A 91 14.98 -6.29 -8.07
N LYS A 92 16.16 -6.67 -7.59
CA LYS A 92 17.12 -5.69 -7.07
C LYS A 92 17.69 -4.84 -8.20
N PRO A 93 17.57 -3.51 -8.16
CA PRO A 93 18.16 -2.62 -9.15
C PRO A 93 19.69 -2.82 -9.26
N GLY A 94 20.23 -2.69 -10.49
CA GLY A 94 21.65 -2.87 -10.74
C GLY A 94 22.17 -4.32 -10.61
N GLN A 95 21.28 -5.30 -10.52
CA GLN A 95 21.67 -6.72 -10.43
C GLN A 95 22.37 -7.24 -11.68
N PHE A 96 22.14 -6.61 -12.83
CA PHE A 96 22.68 -7.02 -14.14
C PHE A 96 23.57 -5.93 -14.76
N PRO A 97 24.78 -5.70 -14.26
CA PRO A 97 25.62 -4.58 -14.70
C PRO A 97 26.13 -4.70 -16.15
N THR A 98 26.01 -5.88 -16.75
CA THR A 98 26.50 -6.15 -18.13
C THR A 98 25.43 -5.94 -19.20
N LEU A 99 24.21 -5.56 -18.83
CA LEU A 99 23.15 -5.33 -19.82
C LEU A 99 23.40 -4.05 -20.62
N GLN A 100 23.03 -4.10 -21.90
CA GLN A 100 23.13 -2.94 -22.79
C GLN A 100 21.96 -1.99 -22.55
N PRO A 101 22.22 -0.72 -22.18
CA PRO A 101 21.16 0.26 -22.03
C PRO A 101 20.55 0.64 -23.38
N ILE A 102 19.22 0.79 -23.42
CA ILE A 102 18.50 1.36 -24.55
C ILE A 102 18.58 2.90 -24.42
N PRO A 103 19.12 3.60 -25.41
CA PRO A 103 19.32 5.03 -25.31
C PRO A 103 17.99 5.81 -25.32
N GLN A 104 17.97 6.96 -24.69
CA GLN A 104 16.87 7.91 -24.73
C GLN A 104 17.06 8.96 -25.86
N ALA A 105 17.88 8.66 -26.83
CA ALA A 105 18.19 9.55 -27.94
C ALA A 105 17.54 9.07 -29.25
N VAL A 106 16.77 9.92 -29.89
CA VAL A 106 16.05 9.64 -31.16
C VAL A 106 17.01 9.28 -32.33
N SER A 107 18.29 9.58 -32.19
CA SER A 107 19.30 9.26 -33.20
C SER A 107 19.72 7.78 -33.25
N ALA A 108 19.30 6.98 -32.28
CA ALA A 108 19.61 5.55 -32.25
C ALA A 108 18.56 4.75 -33.03
N ASN A 109 18.97 3.60 -33.58
CA ASN A 109 18.04 2.67 -34.24
C ASN A 109 16.97 2.12 -33.31
N GLU A 110 17.27 2.08 -32.03
CA GLU A 110 16.36 1.68 -30.96
C GLU A 110 16.51 2.67 -29.83
N TYR A 111 15.38 3.22 -29.39
CA TYR A 111 15.37 4.24 -28.34
C TYR A 111 14.05 4.25 -27.57
N VAL A 112 14.06 4.90 -26.42
CA VAL A 112 12.87 5.09 -25.60
C VAL A 112 12.60 6.58 -25.41
N LEU A 113 11.31 6.95 -25.50
CA LEU A 113 10.84 8.29 -25.16
C LEU A 113 9.93 8.21 -23.93
N VAL A 114 10.26 9.00 -22.93
CA VAL A 114 9.41 9.17 -21.73
C VAL A 114 8.32 10.18 -22.07
N SER A 115 7.08 9.87 -21.66
CA SER A 115 5.96 10.81 -21.80
C SER A 115 6.17 12.04 -20.90
N THR A 116 5.59 13.16 -21.30
CA THR A 116 5.70 14.44 -20.56
C THR A 116 5.13 14.37 -19.14
N ASN A 117 4.20 13.45 -18.87
CA ASN A 117 3.63 13.23 -17.54
C ASN A 117 4.48 12.29 -16.67
N GLY A 118 5.55 11.70 -17.20
CA GLY A 118 6.42 10.76 -16.49
C GLY A 118 5.75 9.44 -16.08
N LYS A 119 4.56 9.12 -16.59
CA LYS A 119 3.79 7.93 -16.21
C LYS A 119 3.88 6.79 -17.21
N SER A 120 4.43 7.04 -18.37
CA SER A 120 4.53 6.08 -19.46
C SER A 120 5.76 6.34 -20.31
N PHE A 121 6.10 5.38 -21.14
CA PHE A 121 7.15 5.53 -22.14
C PHE A 121 6.76 4.83 -23.43
N THR A 122 7.38 5.24 -24.53
CA THR A 122 7.22 4.60 -25.83
C THR A 122 8.55 4.01 -26.26
N LEU A 123 8.55 2.74 -26.57
CA LEU A 123 9.71 2.03 -27.07
C LEU A 123 9.67 1.99 -28.59
N PHE A 124 10.76 2.42 -29.21
CA PHE A 124 10.96 2.39 -30.66
C PHE A 124 12.00 1.33 -31.01
N GLN A 125 11.61 0.35 -31.82
CA GLN A 125 12.49 -0.73 -32.27
C GLN A 125 12.55 -0.76 -33.80
N PRO A 126 13.67 -1.18 -34.42
CA PRO A 126 13.76 -1.30 -35.88
C PRO A 126 12.71 -2.26 -36.40
N ASN A 127 12.03 -1.87 -37.47
CA ASN A 127 11.02 -2.69 -38.17
C ASN A 127 9.81 -3.13 -37.31
N ARG A 128 9.54 -2.44 -36.20
CA ARG A 128 8.33 -2.66 -35.38
C ARG A 128 7.58 -1.35 -35.20
N PRO A 129 6.25 -1.39 -35.06
CA PRO A 129 5.52 -0.19 -34.65
C PRO A 129 5.97 0.25 -33.24
N PRO A 130 5.85 1.54 -32.94
CA PRO A 130 6.10 2.03 -31.58
C PRO A 130 5.23 1.32 -30.55
N GLU A 131 5.83 0.84 -29.47
CA GLU A 131 5.16 0.16 -28.39
C GLU A 131 5.00 1.09 -27.19
N TYR A 132 3.75 1.30 -26.75
CA TYR A 132 3.42 2.18 -25.63
C TYR A 132 3.26 1.35 -24.35
N HIS A 133 3.92 1.78 -23.27
CA HIS A 133 3.90 1.11 -21.99
C HIS A 133 3.64 2.10 -20.86
N ASP A 134 2.66 1.76 -20.00
CA ASP A 134 2.44 2.49 -18.77
C ASP A 134 3.38 1.98 -17.66
N LEU A 135 3.90 2.92 -16.87
CA LEU A 135 4.64 2.55 -15.66
C LEU A 135 3.65 2.13 -14.56
N PRO A 136 4.03 1.17 -13.72
CA PRO A 136 3.12 0.60 -12.75
C PRO A 136 2.60 1.62 -11.75
N LEU A 137 1.26 1.65 -11.61
CA LEU A 137 0.55 2.25 -10.49
C LEU A 137 0.00 1.09 -9.68
N TYR A 138 0.47 0.90 -8.45
CA TYR A 138 0.06 -0.25 -7.66
C TYR A 138 -0.05 0.09 -6.19
N GLN A 139 -0.86 -0.70 -5.52
CA GLN A 139 -0.96 -0.67 -4.08
C GLN A 139 0.18 -1.50 -3.48
N ASP A 140 0.89 -0.92 -2.51
CA ASP A 140 1.92 -1.65 -1.78
C ASP A 140 1.27 -2.56 -0.73
N ASP A 141 1.26 -3.86 -1.04
CA ASP A 141 0.64 -4.89 -0.20
C ASP A 141 1.53 -5.37 0.96
N HIS A 142 2.71 -4.77 1.17
CA HIS A 142 3.61 -5.20 2.25
C HIS A 142 2.96 -5.19 3.63
N TRP A 143 1.95 -4.35 3.84
CA TRP A 143 1.18 -4.29 5.07
C TRP A 143 0.09 -5.35 5.21
N SER A 144 -0.34 -5.99 4.11
CA SER A 144 -1.46 -6.94 4.17
C SER A 144 -1.12 -8.18 5.01
N ALA A 145 0.06 -8.77 4.82
CA ALA A 145 0.54 -9.90 5.60
C ALA A 145 0.72 -9.55 7.09
N THR A 146 1.28 -8.37 7.37
CA THR A 146 1.45 -7.86 8.74
C THR A 146 0.09 -7.60 9.39
N ARG A 147 -0.87 -7.04 8.68
CA ARG A 147 -2.24 -6.82 9.17
C ARG A 147 -2.90 -8.13 9.53
N VAL A 148 -2.85 -9.13 8.65
CA VAL A 148 -3.42 -10.45 8.93
C VAL A 148 -2.77 -11.07 10.16
N ALA A 149 -1.44 -10.99 10.31
CA ALA A 149 -0.73 -11.51 11.46
C ALA A 149 -1.05 -10.77 12.77
N LEU A 150 -1.29 -9.47 12.73
CA LEU A 150 -1.58 -8.65 13.90
C LEU A 150 -3.08 -8.60 14.27
N THR A 151 -3.98 -8.98 13.36
CA THR A 151 -5.43 -8.96 13.61
C THR A 151 -5.85 -9.70 14.88
N PRO A 152 -5.36 -10.92 15.19
CA PRO A 152 -5.75 -11.61 16.43
C PRO A 152 -5.41 -10.81 17.67
N PHE A 153 -4.26 -10.14 17.70
CA PHE A 153 -3.82 -9.31 18.83
C PHE A 153 -4.65 -8.03 18.95
N ALA A 154 -4.99 -7.40 17.83
CA ALA A 154 -5.83 -6.20 17.81
C ALA A 154 -7.25 -6.51 18.31
N VAL A 155 -7.87 -7.60 17.84
CA VAL A 155 -9.18 -8.05 18.29
C VAL A 155 -9.18 -8.40 19.78
N THR A 156 -8.14 -9.09 20.26
CA THR A 156 -7.99 -9.42 21.70
C THR A 156 -7.84 -8.14 22.53
N GLY A 157 -7.05 -7.18 22.08
CA GLY A 157 -6.87 -5.91 22.75
C GLY A 157 -8.17 -5.11 22.85
N ASP A 158 -8.94 -5.05 21.77
CA ASP A 158 -10.25 -4.40 21.75
C ASP A 158 -11.25 -5.09 22.69
N ALA A 159 -11.26 -6.43 22.73
CA ALA A 159 -12.12 -7.20 23.63
C ALA A 159 -11.77 -6.95 25.12
N VAL A 160 -10.48 -6.87 25.45
CA VAL A 160 -10.03 -6.55 26.81
C VAL A 160 -10.45 -5.12 27.19
N MET A 161 -10.30 -4.16 26.28
CA MET A 161 -10.66 -2.77 26.54
C MET A 161 -12.16 -2.64 26.82
N VAL A 162 -13.01 -3.25 25.99
CA VAL A 162 -14.48 -3.25 26.18
C VAL A 162 -14.85 -3.97 27.47
N GLY A 163 -14.25 -5.11 27.76
CA GLY A 163 -14.51 -5.89 28.98
C GLY A 163 -14.13 -5.13 30.24
N THR A 164 -13.02 -4.41 30.23
CA THR A 164 -12.58 -3.58 31.36
C THR A 164 -13.55 -2.43 31.60
N CYS A 165 -13.96 -1.72 30.56
CA CYS A 165 -14.96 -0.65 30.69
C CYS A 165 -16.30 -1.14 31.23
N ALA A 166 -16.79 -2.27 30.71
CA ALA A 166 -18.02 -2.90 31.19
C ALA A 166 -17.90 -3.33 32.67
N GLY A 167 -16.76 -3.90 33.06
CA GLY A 167 -16.47 -4.28 34.44
C GLY A 167 -16.49 -3.09 35.41
N VAL A 168 -15.84 -1.98 35.03
CA VAL A 168 -15.84 -0.76 35.85
C VAL A 168 -17.27 -0.20 36.04
N ILE A 169 -18.06 -0.16 34.96
CA ILE A 169 -19.45 0.29 35.02
C ILE A 169 -20.29 -0.63 35.93
N ALA A 170 -20.09 -1.95 35.84
CA ALA A 170 -20.82 -2.92 36.67
C ALA A 170 -20.47 -2.75 38.16
N VAL A 171 -19.19 -2.58 38.50
CA VAL A 171 -18.75 -2.31 39.88
C VAL A 171 -19.32 -1.01 40.38
N TRP A 172 -19.30 0.05 39.58
CA TRP A 172 -19.87 1.35 39.96
C TRP A 172 -21.37 1.26 40.24
N MET A 173 -22.15 0.56 39.39
CA MET A 173 -23.57 0.31 39.58
C MET A 173 -23.85 -0.49 40.87
N LEU A 174 -23.02 -1.46 41.21
CA LEU A 174 -23.15 -2.25 42.45
C LEU A 174 -22.87 -1.40 43.67
N CYS A 175 -21.90 -0.49 43.64
CA CYS A 175 -21.59 0.42 44.71
C CYS A 175 -22.72 1.43 44.94
N GLU A 176 -23.32 1.99 43.89
CA GLU A 176 -24.46 2.92 44.03
C GLU A 176 -25.72 2.26 44.61
N ASN A 177 -26.01 1.00 44.17
CA ASN A 177 -27.16 0.26 44.68
C ASN A 177 -26.94 -0.34 46.07
N GLY A 178 -25.67 -0.56 46.49
CA GLY A 178 -25.31 -1.14 47.78
C GLY A 178 -25.43 -0.18 48.98
N THR A 179 -25.54 1.12 48.77
CA THR A 179 -25.66 2.12 49.84
C THR A 179 -27.07 2.27 50.40
N SER A 180 -28.03 1.46 49.99
CA SER A 180 -29.42 1.50 50.46
C SER A 180 -29.73 0.48 51.55
N ILE A 181 -28.73 0.01 52.31
CA ILE A 181 -29.02 -0.69 53.57
C ILE A 181 -29.20 0.34 54.66
N ARG A 182 -30.45 0.84 54.81
CA ARG A 182 -30.89 1.59 55.99
C ARG A 182 -31.00 0.62 57.19
N PRO A 183 -30.55 1.03 58.35
CA PRO A 183 -30.81 0.35 59.61
C PRO A 183 -32.29 0.38 60.00
#